data_81b01d5912de0451fb8e6635bdc34bb4
#
_entry.id   81b01d5912de0451fb8e6635bdc34bb4
#
_cell.length_a   1.000
_cell.length_b   1.000
_cell.length_c   1.000
_cell.angle_alpha   90.00
_cell.angle_beta   90.00
_cell.angle_gamma   90.00
#
_symmetry.space_group_name_H-M   'P 1'
#
loop_
_entity.id
_entity.type
_entity.pdbx_description
1 polymer ?
#
loop_
_entity_poly.entity_id
_entity_poly.type
_entity_poly.pdbx_seq_one_letter_code
_entity_poly.pdbx_strand_id
1 'polypeptide(L)'
;MKQLQILLAVLFLSNAAFAAEGQHLFILSGQSNMGGLKPEESFIPTVEKEFGKENVIVVKDAHGGQPIRRWYKKWKSAKGEAFKGAGDLYVRLMGKVNAAIKGQKIQTVSFSWMQGERDAREKHSAVYAASLQGILDQLAADLGRKDINFVIGRLSDFDMQNKRYPHWTAIRKIQVDFADASPRGAWVDTDDLNDGKNRRGKDISNDLHYSAKGYVEFGRRLAVSSIALIKGKKVSAGDK
;
A
#
# COMPACT_ATOMS: atom_id res chain seq x y z
N MET A 1 -61.44 6.65 -42.46
CA MET A 1 -60.66 5.94 -41.46
C MET A 1 -59.20 6.43 -41.59
N LYS A 2 -58.74 7.29 -40.67
CA LYS A 2 -57.34 7.85 -40.65
C LYS A 2 -56.54 7.02 -39.65
N GLN A 3 -55.54 6.29 -40.13
CA GLN A 3 -54.60 5.55 -39.27
C GLN A 3 -53.60 6.54 -38.69
N LEU A 4 -53.54 6.58 -37.36
CA LEU A 4 -52.58 7.34 -36.56
C LEU A 4 -51.34 6.47 -36.34
N GLN A 5 -50.26 6.76 -37.00
CA GLN A 5 -48.95 6.14 -36.74
C GLN A 5 -48.30 6.81 -35.54
N ILE A 6 -48.18 6.06 -34.44
CA ILE A 6 -47.44 6.50 -33.24
C ILE A 6 -45.98 6.12 -33.47
N LEU A 7 -45.15 7.13 -33.65
CA LEU A 7 -43.67 7.02 -33.73
C LEU A 7 -43.10 6.90 -32.32
N LEU A 8 -42.66 5.72 -31.92
CA LEU A 8 -42.01 5.47 -30.62
C LEU A 8 -40.56 5.89 -30.73
N ALA A 9 -40.22 7.08 -30.24
CA ALA A 9 -38.84 7.53 -30.13
C ALA A 9 -38.17 6.86 -28.92
N VAL A 10 -37.31 5.86 -29.17
CA VAL A 10 -36.49 5.22 -28.15
C VAL A 10 -35.29 6.18 -27.86
N LEU A 11 -35.35 6.89 -26.75
CA LEU A 11 -34.22 7.66 -26.22
C LEU A 11 -33.16 6.65 -25.72
N PHE A 12 -32.08 6.47 -26.47
CA PHE A 12 -30.86 5.88 -25.95
C PHE A 12 -30.19 6.90 -25.02
N LEU A 13 -30.45 6.76 -23.73
CA LEU A 13 -29.62 7.42 -22.71
C LEU A 13 -28.24 6.73 -22.73
N SER A 14 -27.31 7.31 -23.49
CA SER A 14 -25.91 6.99 -23.38
C SER A 14 -25.46 7.41 -21.97
N ASN A 15 -25.27 6.45 -21.07
CA ASN A 15 -24.49 6.65 -19.85
C ASN A 15 -23.05 6.96 -20.28
N ALA A 16 -22.79 8.22 -20.61
CA ALA A 16 -21.45 8.75 -20.61
C ALA A 16 -21.02 8.73 -19.13
N ALA A 17 -20.37 7.63 -18.70
CA ALA A 17 -19.59 7.66 -17.50
C ALA A 17 -18.56 8.80 -17.72
N PHE A 18 -18.74 9.92 -17.01
CA PHE A 18 -17.72 10.93 -16.91
C PHE A 18 -16.51 10.23 -16.32
N ALA A 19 -15.57 9.83 -17.17
CA ALA A 19 -14.25 9.43 -16.76
C ALA A 19 -13.70 10.62 -15.98
N ALA A 20 -13.53 10.49 -14.69
CA ALA A 20 -13.04 11.55 -13.86
C ALA A 20 -11.66 11.92 -14.40
N GLU A 21 -11.52 13.18 -14.85
CA GLU A 21 -10.30 13.69 -15.49
C GLU A 21 -9.12 13.67 -14.52
N GLY A 22 -8.23 12.68 -14.61
CA GLY A 22 -7.00 12.62 -13.82
C GLY A 22 -6.54 11.19 -13.57
N GLN A 23 -5.28 11.06 -13.15
CA GLN A 23 -4.64 9.76 -12.93
C GLN A 23 -4.72 9.31 -11.48
N HIS A 24 -4.73 8.00 -11.26
CA HIS A 24 -4.64 7.35 -9.98
C HIS A 24 -3.16 7.07 -9.65
N LEU A 25 -2.65 7.71 -8.62
CA LEU A 25 -1.27 7.52 -8.16
C LEU A 25 -1.22 6.42 -7.10
N PHE A 26 -0.43 5.39 -7.35
CA PHE A 26 -0.13 4.33 -6.41
C PHE A 26 1.35 4.40 -6.00
N ILE A 27 1.60 4.58 -4.71
CA ILE A 27 2.94 4.66 -4.12
C ILE A 27 3.17 3.41 -3.29
N LEU A 28 4.15 2.58 -3.66
CA LEU A 28 4.51 1.35 -2.97
C LEU A 28 5.86 1.54 -2.27
N SER A 29 5.89 1.43 -0.93
CA SER A 29 7.13 1.63 -0.19
C SER A 29 7.22 0.73 1.04
N GLY A 30 8.42 0.57 1.56
CA GLY A 30 8.72 -0.27 2.70
C GLY A 30 10.07 -0.96 2.60
N GLN A 31 10.23 -2.10 3.30
CA GLN A 31 11.50 -2.80 3.32
C GLN A 31 11.52 -4.05 2.39
N SER A 32 12.21 -5.13 2.80
CA SER A 32 12.55 -6.25 1.90
C SER A 32 11.35 -6.94 1.27
N ASN A 33 10.23 -7.13 1.95
CA ASN A 33 9.06 -7.75 1.37
C ASN A 33 8.39 -6.83 0.32
N MET A 34 8.39 -5.51 0.52
CA MET A 34 8.05 -4.58 -0.56
C MET A 34 9.11 -4.58 -1.67
N GLY A 35 10.39 -4.75 -1.30
CA GLY A 35 11.50 -4.87 -2.27
C GLY A 35 11.32 -6.07 -3.21
N GLY A 36 10.93 -7.22 -2.67
CA GLY A 36 10.70 -8.46 -3.41
C GLY A 36 9.46 -8.46 -4.31
N LEU A 37 8.49 -7.59 -4.02
CA LEU A 37 7.33 -7.40 -4.89
C LEU A 37 7.77 -6.81 -6.24
N LYS A 38 7.35 -7.44 -7.32
CA LYS A 38 7.43 -6.91 -8.68
C LYS A 38 6.03 -6.46 -9.10
N PRO A 39 5.76 -5.14 -9.13
CA PRO A 39 4.41 -4.63 -9.39
C PRO A 39 3.82 -5.11 -10.70
N GLU A 40 4.65 -5.28 -11.71
CA GLU A 40 4.28 -5.76 -13.05
C GLU A 40 3.72 -7.18 -13.09
N GLU A 41 3.97 -8.01 -12.05
CA GLU A 41 3.47 -9.39 -12.01
C GLU A 41 1.99 -9.49 -11.63
N SER A 42 1.47 -8.50 -10.85
CA SER A 42 0.07 -8.55 -10.40
C SER A 42 -0.52 -7.20 -10.02
N PHE A 43 0.22 -6.32 -9.33
CA PHE A 43 -0.32 -5.05 -8.87
C PHE A 43 -0.75 -4.16 -10.05
N ILE A 44 0.18 -3.87 -10.98
CA ILE A 44 -0.07 -3.04 -12.16
C ILE A 44 -1.19 -3.60 -13.01
N PRO A 45 -1.17 -4.89 -13.45
CA PRO A 45 -2.27 -5.43 -14.25
C PRO A 45 -3.64 -5.33 -13.56
N THR A 46 -3.68 -5.45 -12.23
CA THR A 46 -4.94 -5.36 -11.48
C THR A 46 -5.50 -3.94 -11.46
N VAL A 47 -4.66 -2.92 -11.20
CA VAL A 47 -5.13 -1.52 -11.17
C VAL A 47 -5.39 -0.97 -12.57
N GLU A 48 -4.60 -1.37 -13.59
CA GLU A 48 -4.83 -1.01 -14.99
C GLU A 48 -6.13 -1.60 -15.54
N LYS A 49 -6.48 -2.83 -15.16
CA LYS A 49 -7.76 -3.45 -15.53
C LYS A 49 -8.95 -2.67 -15.01
N GLU A 50 -8.81 -2.05 -13.84
CA GLU A 50 -9.89 -1.30 -13.20
C GLU A 50 -10.03 0.13 -13.72
N PHE A 51 -8.90 0.83 -13.90
CA PHE A 51 -8.91 2.27 -14.18
C PHE A 51 -8.49 2.65 -15.62
N GLY A 52 -7.99 1.69 -16.39
CA GLY A 52 -7.33 1.95 -17.68
C GLY A 52 -5.84 2.28 -17.50
N LYS A 53 -5.03 1.78 -18.38
CA LYS A 53 -3.56 1.92 -18.33
C LYS A 53 -3.10 3.38 -18.33
N GLU A 54 -3.76 4.21 -19.12
CA GLU A 54 -3.47 5.64 -19.27
C GLU A 54 -3.81 6.47 -18.02
N ASN A 55 -4.63 5.90 -17.12
CA ASN A 55 -5.10 6.57 -15.90
C ASN A 55 -4.35 6.10 -14.65
N VAL A 56 -3.26 5.33 -14.79
CA VAL A 56 -2.53 4.72 -13.67
C VAL A 56 -1.08 5.16 -13.65
N ILE A 57 -0.63 5.65 -12.50
CA ILE A 57 0.80 5.88 -12.19
C ILE A 57 1.17 5.02 -11.00
N VAL A 58 2.16 4.16 -11.16
CA VAL A 58 2.70 3.32 -10.07
C VAL A 58 4.15 3.70 -9.82
N VAL A 59 4.44 4.10 -8.58
CA VAL A 59 5.80 4.41 -8.13
C VAL A 59 6.17 3.47 -7.01
N LYS A 60 7.25 2.71 -7.18
CA LYS A 60 7.79 1.85 -6.14
C LYS A 60 9.18 2.31 -5.71
N ASP A 61 9.38 2.44 -4.39
CA ASP A 61 10.69 2.61 -3.78
C ASP A 61 10.76 1.90 -2.43
N ALA A 62 11.61 0.89 -2.33
CA ALA A 62 11.79 0.08 -1.12
C ALA A 62 13.28 -0.14 -0.82
N HIS A 63 13.59 -0.40 0.46
CA HIS A 63 14.96 -0.69 0.88
C HIS A 63 14.99 -1.75 1.98
N GLY A 64 15.60 -2.89 1.70
CA GLY A 64 15.63 -4.04 2.61
C GLY A 64 16.27 -3.75 3.97
N GLY A 65 15.71 -4.36 5.03
CA GLY A 65 16.28 -4.34 6.37
C GLY A 65 16.26 -2.98 7.09
N GLN A 66 15.46 -2.01 6.64
CA GLN A 66 15.46 -0.66 7.20
C GLN A 66 14.29 -0.41 8.15
N PRO A 67 14.54 0.32 9.27
CA PRO A 67 13.50 0.72 10.21
C PRO A 67 12.71 1.93 9.71
N ILE A 68 11.51 2.11 10.25
CA ILE A 68 10.57 3.16 9.85
C ILE A 68 11.15 4.58 9.95
N ARG A 69 12.10 4.81 10.87
CA ARG A 69 12.77 6.11 11.01
C ARG A 69 13.47 6.60 9.74
N ARG A 70 13.81 5.70 8.80
CA ARG A 70 14.37 6.08 7.49
C ARG A 70 13.31 6.71 6.55
N TRP A 71 12.02 6.57 6.87
CA TRP A 71 10.93 7.22 6.12
C TRP A 71 10.28 8.37 6.88
N TYR A 72 10.30 8.36 8.23
CA TYR A 72 9.71 9.44 9.02
C TYR A 72 10.74 10.50 9.41
N LYS A 73 10.63 11.71 8.81
CA LYS A 73 11.60 12.82 8.99
C LYS A 73 11.72 13.31 10.45
N LYS A 74 10.63 13.30 11.21
CA LYS A 74 10.57 13.78 12.59
C LYS A 74 10.61 12.66 13.62
N TRP A 75 11.13 11.50 13.23
CA TRP A 75 11.18 10.34 14.12
C TRP A 75 12.01 10.60 15.37
N LYS A 76 11.45 10.13 16.52
CA LYS A 76 12.14 10.09 17.80
C LYS A 76 11.95 8.73 18.44
N SER A 77 12.93 8.28 19.23
CA SER A 77 12.82 7.08 20.05
C SER A 77 11.79 7.27 21.18
N ALA A 78 11.41 6.19 21.86
CA ALA A 78 10.54 6.28 23.04
C ALA A 78 11.10 7.17 24.15
N LYS A 79 12.42 7.41 24.15
CA LYS A 79 13.10 8.31 25.07
C LYS A 79 13.21 9.76 24.55
N GLY A 80 12.63 10.05 23.39
CA GLY A 80 12.68 11.37 22.77
C GLY A 80 13.94 11.66 21.93
N GLU A 81 14.83 10.68 21.78
CA GLU A 81 16.09 10.85 21.04
C GLU A 81 15.82 10.91 19.51
N ALA A 82 16.35 11.92 18.86
CA ALA A 82 16.28 12.04 17.41
C ALA A 82 17.28 11.11 16.72
N PHE A 83 16.96 10.69 15.50
CA PHE A 83 17.85 9.89 14.67
C PHE A 83 18.46 10.76 13.56
N LYS A 84 19.79 10.84 13.50
CA LYS A 84 20.49 11.50 12.38
C LYS A 84 20.26 10.75 11.07
N GLY A 85 19.72 11.43 10.05
CA GLY A 85 19.35 10.80 8.79
C GLY A 85 17.89 10.27 8.75
N ALA A 86 17.06 10.65 9.73
CA ALA A 86 15.64 10.34 9.68
C ALA A 86 15.00 10.89 8.39
N GLY A 87 14.19 10.04 7.72
CA GLY A 87 13.47 10.43 6.53
C GLY A 87 14.28 10.43 5.22
N ASP A 88 15.50 9.96 5.18
CA ASP A 88 16.31 9.94 3.96
C ASP A 88 15.73 9.04 2.85
N LEU A 89 15.13 7.90 3.19
CA LEU A 89 14.43 7.04 2.23
C LEU A 89 13.09 7.64 1.77
N TYR A 90 12.45 8.43 2.62
CA TYR A 90 11.29 9.20 2.20
C TYR A 90 11.65 10.27 1.16
N VAL A 91 12.75 11.00 1.36
CA VAL A 91 13.25 11.98 0.37
C VAL A 91 13.51 11.31 -0.98
N ARG A 92 14.13 10.12 -0.97
CA ARG A 92 14.37 9.33 -2.18
C ARG A 92 13.05 8.90 -2.85
N LEU A 93 12.09 8.44 -2.07
CA LEU A 93 10.75 8.07 -2.55
C LEU A 93 10.07 9.26 -3.22
N MET A 94 10.03 10.41 -2.55
CA MET A 94 9.37 11.61 -3.07
C MET A 94 10.06 12.17 -4.32
N GLY A 95 11.37 12.01 -4.46
CA GLY A 95 12.07 12.32 -5.70
C GLY A 95 11.51 11.55 -6.90
N LYS A 96 11.24 10.25 -6.72
CA LYS A 96 10.62 9.40 -7.77
C LYS A 96 9.14 9.77 -7.99
N VAL A 97 8.39 9.99 -6.92
CA VAL A 97 6.98 10.39 -6.99
C VAL A 97 6.84 11.69 -7.77
N ASN A 98 7.58 12.74 -7.38
CA ASN A 98 7.52 14.05 -8.03
C ASN A 98 7.91 14.00 -9.51
N ALA A 99 8.89 13.16 -9.86
CA ALA A 99 9.26 12.95 -11.25
C ALA A 99 8.12 12.28 -12.05
N ALA A 100 7.46 11.28 -11.47
CA ALA A 100 6.38 10.54 -12.13
C ALA A 100 5.11 11.36 -12.32
N ILE A 101 4.77 12.25 -11.37
CA ILE A 101 3.55 13.06 -11.43
C ILE A 101 3.75 14.44 -12.09
N LYS A 102 4.96 14.75 -12.56
CA LYS A 102 5.25 16.04 -13.18
C LYS A 102 4.32 16.31 -14.37
N GLY A 103 3.55 17.41 -14.30
CA GLY A 103 2.59 17.78 -15.35
C GLY A 103 1.32 16.91 -15.39
N GLN A 104 1.14 16.00 -14.44
CA GLN A 104 -0.04 15.14 -14.37
C GLN A 104 -1.08 15.70 -13.39
N LYS A 105 -2.36 15.59 -13.75
CA LYS A 105 -3.47 15.85 -12.82
C LYS A 105 -3.74 14.57 -12.04
N ILE A 106 -3.57 14.61 -10.72
CA ILE A 106 -3.76 13.43 -9.85
C ILE A 106 -5.16 13.47 -9.25
N GLN A 107 -5.96 12.47 -9.56
CA GLN A 107 -7.31 12.28 -9.05
C GLN A 107 -7.32 11.66 -7.66
N THR A 108 -6.62 10.55 -7.46
CA THR A 108 -6.54 9.84 -6.18
C THR A 108 -5.11 9.44 -5.86
N VAL A 109 -4.82 9.26 -4.57
CA VAL A 109 -3.55 8.73 -4.09
C VAL A 109 -3.81 7.54 -3.19
N SER A 110 -3.09 6.43 -3.44
CA SER A 110 -3.05 5.26 -2.58
C SER A 110 -1.61 4.92 -2.21
N PHE A 111 -1.33 4.80 -0.91
CA PHE A 111 -0.02 4.47 -0.37
C PHE A 111 -0.02 3.04 0.17
N SER A 112 0.76 2.14 -0.43
CA SER A 112 0.94 0.77 0.05
C SER A 112 2.24 0.64 0.82
N TRP A 113 2.14 0.13 2.06
CA TRP A 113 3.25 0.03 2.99
C TRP A 113 3.50 -1.41 3.42
N MET A 114 4.74 -1.89 3.28
CA MET A 114 5.18 -3.18 3.81
C MET A 114 6.53 -3.03 4.50
N GLN A 115 6.50 -2.91 5.82
CA GLN A 115 7.66 -2.72 6.69
C GLN A 115 7.23 -2.98 8.15
N GLY A 116 8.15 -3.24 9.03
CA GLY A 116 7.89 -3.44 10.47
C GLY A 116 8.87 -4.42 11.07
N GLU A 117 9.45 -5.31 10.25
CA GLU A 117 10.35 -6.37 10.69
C GLU A 117 11.59 -5.79 11.42
N ARG A 118 12.17 -4.71 10.87
CA ARG A 118 13.33 -4.08 11.50
C ARG A 118 12.96 -3.39 12.81
N ASP A 119 11.83 -2.73 12.89
CA ASP A 119 11.34 -2.09 14.11
C ASP A 119 10.94 -3.10 15.17
N ALA A 120 10.37 -4.26 14.77
CA ALA A 120 10.12 -5.38 15.66
C ALA A 120 11.43 -5.92 16.28
N ARG A 121 12.50 -6.04 15.46
CA ARG A 121 13.82 -6.48 15.92
C ARG A 121 14.47 -5.47 16.86
N GLU A 122 14.36 -4.17 16.57
CA GLU A 122 14.93 -3.07 17.35
C GLU A 122 14.04 -2.63 18.53
N LYS A 123 12.89 -3.28 18.75
CA LYS A 123 11.95 -3.02 19.85
C LYS A 123 11.32 -1.62 19.81
N HIS A 124 11.00 -1.12 18.62
CA HIS A 124 10.45 0.23 18.44
C HIS A 124 8.91 0.28 18.33
N SER A 125 8.19 -0.74 18.83
CA SER A 125 6.71 -0.75 18.76
C SER A 125 6.06 0.46 19.42
N ALA A 126 6.62 0.99 20.52
CA ALA A 126 6.06 2.13 21.24
C ALA A 126 5.93 3.42 20.40
N VAL A 127 6.72 3.57 19.34
CA VAL A 127 6.71 4.75 18.47
C VAL A 127 6.24 4.44 17.04
N TYR A 128 5.88 3.17 16.76
CA TYR A 128 5.59 2.73 15.39
C TYR A 128 4.31 3.34 14.84
N ALA A 129 3.22 3.35 15.61
CA ALA A 129 1.95 3.96 15.17
C ALA A 129 2.11 5.46 14.86
N ALA A 130 2.76 6.21 15.77
CA ALA A 130 3.03 7.62 15.56
C ALA A 130 3.93 7.87 14.34
N SER A 131 4.85 6.95 14.05
CA SER A 131 5.71 7.02 12.87
C SER A 131 4.94 6.76 11.57
N LEU A 132 4.01 5.80 11.56
CA LEU A 132 3.09 5.57 10.42
C LEU A 132 2.25 6.81 10.15
N GLN A 133 1.64 7.39 11.18
CA GLN A 133 0.88 8.64 11.04
C GLN A 133 1.76 9.76 10.49
N GLY A 134 2.96 9.92 11.03
CA GLY A 134 3.90 10.93 10.56
C GLY A 134 4.31 10.77 9.10
N ILE A 135 4.41 9.54 8.58
CA ILE A 135 4.64 9.29 7.15
C ILE A 135 3.44 9.73 6.32
N LEU A 136 2.21 9.42 6.75
CA LEU A 136 1.01 9.83 6.04
C LEU A 136 0.84 11.35 6.06
N ASP A 137 1.13 12.01 7.19
CA ASP A 137 1.09 13.47 7.32
C ASP A 137 2.11 14.15 6.39
N GLN A 138 3.32 13.59 6.26
CA GLN A 138 4.34 14.07 5.32
C GLN A 138 3.86 13.95 3.87
N LEU A 139 3.29 12.80 3.51
CA LEU A 139 2.74 12.56 2.17
C LEU A 139 1.61 13.53 1.87
N ALA A 140 0.71 13.74 2.83
CA ALA A 140 -0.41 14.68 2.72
C ALA A 140 0.08 16.10 2.47
N ALA A 141 1.09 16.54 3.22
CA ALA A 141 1.68 17.87 3.09
C ALA A 141 2.43 18.03 1.75
N ASP A 142 3.30 17.08 1.40
CA ASP A 142 4.15 17.16 0.20
C ASP A 142 3.35 17.02 -1.10
N LEU A 143 2.19 16.33 -1.08
CA LEU A 143 1.28 16.20 -2.23
C LEU A 143 0.13 17.21 -2.22
N GLY A 144 0.00 18.04 -1.17
CA GLY A 144 -1.12 18.99 -1.03
C GLY A 144 -2.49 18.32 -0.91
N ARG A 145 -2.57 17.13 -0.29
CA ARG A 145 -3.79 16.29 -0.24
C ARG A 145 -4.15 15.90 1.20
N LYS A 146 -5.47 15.72 1.42
CA LYS A 146 -6.00 15.23 2.72
C LYS A 146 -6.71 13.88 2.59
N ASP A 147 -6.73 13.31 1.40
CA ASP A 147 -7.56 12.16 1.00
C ASP A 147 -6.73 10.95 0.57
N ILE A 148 -5.55 10.79 1.16
CA ILE A 148 -4.66 9.66 0.86
C ILE A 148 -5.25 8.39 1.44
N ASN A 149 -5.51 7.40 0.58
CA ASN A 149 -5.82 6.04 1.00
C ASN A 149 -4.52 5.29 1.31
N PHE A 150 -4.54 4.36 2.26
CA PHE A 150 -3.37 3.55 2.54
C PHE A 150 -3.71 2.08 2.81
N VAL A 151 -2.80 1.21 2.38
CA VAL A 151 -2.91 -0.24 2.57
C VAL A 151 -1.63 -0.75 3.21
N ILE A 152 -1.74 -1.41 4.37
CA ILE A 152 -0.61 -1.98 5.09
C ILE A 152 -0.55 -3.48 4.82
N GLY A 153 0.59 -3.99 4.31
CA GLY A 153 0.93 -5.40 4.42
C GLY A 153 1.25 -5.70 5.89
N ARG A 154 0.38 -6.44 6.59
CA ARG A 154 0.66 -6.85 7.97
C ARG A 154 1.88 -7.79 7.96
N LEU A 155 2.78 -7.69 8.95
CA LEU A 155 3.85 -8.68 9.11
C LEU A 155 3.25 -10.09 9.12
N SER A 156 3.92 -11.07 8.50
CA SER A 156 3.46 -12.46 8.47
C SER A 156 3.55 -13.15 9.85
N ASP A 157 3.11 -14.38 9.92
CA ASP A 157 3.19 -15.20 11.14
C ASP A 157 4.59 -15.75 11.47
N PHE A 158 5.62 -15.28 10.77
CA PHE A 158 7.01 -15.73 10.85
C PHE A 158 7.56 -15.90 12.27
N ASP A 159 7.31 -14.94 13.17
CA ASP A 159 7.88 -14.99 14.54
C ASP A 159 6.83 -14.72 15.63
N MET A 160 5.71 -15.45 15.59
CA MET A 160 4.61 -15.30 16.55
C MET A 160 5.01 -15.55 18.01
N GLN A 161 6.18 -16.14 18.24
CA GLN A 161 6.73 -16.33 19.58
C GLN A 161 7.68 -15.21 20.01
N ASN A 162 7.92 -14.21 19.17
CA ASN A 162 8.81 -13.07 19.43
C ASN A 162 10.26 -13.47 19.80
N LYS A 163 10.75 -14.62 19.30
CA LYS A 163 12.08 -15.14 19.63
C LYS A 163 13.22 -14.41 18.92
N ARG A 164 13.03 -14.10 17.63
CA ARG A 164 14.03 -13.44 16.79
C ARG A 164 13.81 -11.94 16.71
N TYR A 165 12.55 -11.53 16.76
CA TYR A 165 12.06 -10.15 16.62
C TYR A 165 11.16 -9.83 17.81
N PRO A 166 11.70 -9.36 18.95
CA PRO A 166 10.99 -9.29 20.23
C PRO A 166 9.68 -8.51 20.22
N HIS A 167 9.46 -7.62 19.27
CA HIS A 167 8.21 -6.86 19.13
C HIS A 167 7.40 -7.25 17.89
N TRP A 168 7.56 -8.49 17.34
CA TRP A 168 6.88 -8.93 16.13
C TRP A 168 5.36 -8.86 16.24
N THR A 169 4.80 -9.52 17.25
CA THR A 169 3.35 -9.53 17.48
C THR A 169 2.80 -8.16 17.85
N ALA A 170 3.58 -7.34 18.56
CA ALA A 170 3.19 -5.97 18.89
C ALA A 170 3.09 -5.10 17.61
N ILE A 171 4.07 -5.17 16.71
CA ILE A 171 4.02 -4.45 15.43
C ILE A 171 2.84 -4.94 14.57
N ARG A 172 2.62 -6.27 14.46
CA ARG A 172 1.47 -6.84 13.75
C ARG A 172 0.15 -6.24 14.25
N LYS A 173 -0.03 -6.22 15.57
CA LYS A 173 -1.24 -5.64 16.18
C LYS A 173 -1.39 -4.15 15.85
N ILE A 174 -0.31 -3.38 15.96
CA ILE A 174 -0.33 -1.94 15.65
C ILE A 174 -0.72 -1.71 14.19
N GLN A 175 -0.22 -2.51 13.25
CA GLN A 175 -0.54 -2.40 11.83
C GLN A 175 -2.04 -2.58 11.56
N VAL A 176 -2.66 -3.57 12.21
CA VAL A 176 -4.10 -3.82 12.13
C VAL A 176 -4.88 -2.68 12.76
N ASP A 177 -4.61 -2.38 14.03
CA ASP A 177 -5.32 -1.34 14.78
C ASP A 177 -5.26 0.02 14.07
N PHE A 178 -4.08 0.36 13.52
CA PHE A 178 -3.86 1.62 12.81
C PHE A 178 -4.67 1.70 11.51
N ALA A 179 -4.71 0.62 10.75
CA ALA A 179 -5.49 0.58 9.51
C ALA A 179 -7.00 0.61 9.78
N ASP A 180 -7.46 -0.18 10.75
CA ASP A 180 -8.89 -0.29 11.09
C ASP A 180 -9.45 0.99 11.71
N ALA A 181 -8.60 1.80 12.37
CA ALA A 181 -9.00 3.09 12.94
C ALA A 181 -9.27 4.18 11.90
N SER A 182 -8.90 3.96 10.62
CA SER A 182 -9.06 4.95 9.55
C SER A 182 -10.07 4.52 8.50
N PRO A 183 -11.01 5.39 8.09
CA PRO A 183 -11.90 5.09 6.95
C PRO A 183 -11.15 5.05 5.60
N ARG A 184 -9.90 5.50 5.57
CA ARG A 184 -9.01 5.47 4.40
C ARG A 184 -7.91 4.41 4.52
N GLY A 185 -7.95 3.60 5.57
CA GLY A 185 -6.99 2.54 5.86
C GLY A 185 -7.53 1.17 5.53
N ALA A 186 -6.64 0.30 5.10
CA ALA A 186 -6.85 -1.14 5.00
C ALA A 186 -5.56 -1.87 5.35
N TRP A 187 -5.66 -3.13 5.67
CA TRP A 187 -4.52 -4.03 5.78
C TRP A 187 -4.78 -5.34 5.04
N VAL A 188 -3.74 -5.99 4.59
CA VAL A 188 -3.81 -7.29 3.93
C VAL A 188 -3.10 -8.35 4.76
N ASP A 189 -3.71 -9.51 4.84
CA ASP A 189 -3.11 -10.69 5.45
C ASP A 189 -1.94 -11.21 4.60
N THR A 190 -0.90 -11.67 5.25
CA THR A 190 0.30 -12.18 4.60
C THR A 190 0.80 -13.49 5.22
N ASP A 191 0.00 -14.13 6.09
CA ASP A 191 0.40 -15.34 6.82
C ASP A 191 0.55 -16.56 5.90
N ASP A 192 -0.16 -16.59 4.78
CA ASP A 192 -0.12 -17.65 3.77
C ASP A 192 0.86 -17.38 2.61
N LEU A 193 1.70 -16.35 2.70
CA LEU A 193 2.56 -15.92 1.60
C LEU A 193 4.00 -16.39 1.72
N ASN A 194 4.39 -16.90 2.88
CA ASN A 194 5.77 -17.20 3.23
C ASN A 194 6.14 -18.69 3.20
N ASP A 195 5.29 -19.51 2.55
CA ASP A 195 5.49 -20.94 2.28
C ASP A 195 5.61 -21.26 0.79
N GLY A 196 6.30 -22.32 0.45
CA GLY A 196 6.45 -22.83 -0.92
C GLY A 196 7.84 -22.58 -1.50
N LYS A 197 7.97 -22.19 -2.77
CA LYS A 197 9.27 -21.94 -3.41
C LYS A 197 9.57 -20.46 -3.52
N ASN A 198 10.76 -20.05 -3.09
CA ASN A 198 11.22 -18.70 -3.34
C ASN A 198 11.62 -18.50 -4.82
N ARG A 199 11.97 -17.26 -5.22
CA ARG A 199 12.33 -16.94 -6.62
C ARG A 199 13.60 -17.64 -7.14
N ARG A 200 14.38 -18.30 -6.24
CA ARG A 200 15.55 -19.11 -6.60
C ARG A 200 15.23 -20.60 -6.68
N GLY A 201 13.94 -20.96 -6.55
CA GLY A 201 13.47 -22.34 -6.57
C GLY A 201 13.68 -23.14 -5.27
N LYS A 202 14.24 -22.52 -4.21
CA LYS A 202 14.42 -23.15 -2.90
C LYS A 202 13.10 -23.21 -2.16
N ASP A 203 12.79 -24.37 -1.56
CA ASP A 203 11.66 -24.53 -0.67
C ASP A 203 11.87 -23.71 0.62
N ILE A 204 10.82 -23.01 1.02
CA ILE A 204 10.75 -22.20 2.24
C ILE A 204 9.48 -22.56 2.98
N SER A 205 9.52 -22.49 4.32
CA SER A 205 8.35 -22.66 5.18
C SER A 205 8.46 -21.71 6.35
N ASN A 206 7.40 -20.96 6.59
CA ASN A 206 7.33 -19.90 7.57
C ASN A 206 8.58 -19.00 7.52
N ASP A 207 8.95 -18.55 6.30
CA ASP A 207 10.13 -17.72 6.08
C ASP A 207 9.82 -16.25 6.37
N LEU A 208 10.87 -15.47 6.67
CA LEU A 208 10.76 -14.01 6.82
C LEU A 208 10.29 -13.33 5.52
N HIS A 209 10.61 -13.94 4.37
CA HIS A 209 10.29 -13.44 3.05
C HIS A 209 9.26 -14.33 2.36
N TYR A 210 8.49 -13.73 1.47
CA TYR A 210 7.45 -14.46 0.75
C TYR A 210 8.01 -15.40 -0.32
N SER A 211 7.25 -16.43 -0.63
CA SER A 211 7.49 -17.30 -1.78
C SER A 211 7.29 -16.53 -3.09
N ALA A 212 7.72 -17.09 -4.21
CA ALA A 212 7.52 -16.50 -5.52
C ALA A 212 6.03 -16.25 -5.82
N LYS A 213 5.17 -17.23 -5.51
CA LYS A 213 3.71 -17.09 -5.61
C LYS A 213 3.15 -16.11 -4.57
N GLY A 214 3.71 -16.13 -3.35
CA GLY A 214 3.33 -15.20 -2.28
C GLY A 214 3.52 -13.75 -2.68
N TYR A 215 4.61 -13.39 -3.36
CA TYR A 215 4.80 -12.03 -3.87
C TYR A 215 3.77 -11.62 -4.93
N VAL A 216 3.37 -12.54 -5.81
CA VAL A 216 2.32 -12.26 -6.82
C VAL A 216 0.99 -12.01 -6.11
N GLU A 217 0.63 -12.87 -5.16
CA GLU A 217 -0.61 -12.73 -4.39
C GLU A 217 -0.60 -11.48 -3.52
N PHE A 218 0.53 -11.15 -2.89
CA PHE A 218 0.70 -9.91 -2.13
C PHE A 218 0.40 -8.66 -2.99
N GLY A 219 0.95 -8.61 -4.20
CA GLY A 219 0.69 -7.52 -5.12
C GLY A 219 -0.79 -7.41 -5.50
N ARG A 220 -1.45 -8.55 -5.76
CA ARG A 220 -2.89 -8.60 -6.05
C ARG A 220 -3.72 -8.06 -4.87
N ARG A 221 -3.45 -8.52 -3.64
CA ARG A 221 -4.17 -8.07 -2.43
C ARG A 221 -4.02 -6.58 -2.19
N LEU A 222 -2.79 -6.04 -2.32
CA LEU A 222 -2.56 -4.59 -2.21
C LEU A 222 -3.36 -3.80 -3.25
N ALA A 223 -3.38 -4.27 -4.50
CA ALA A 223 -4.10 -3.60 -5.59
C ALA A 223 -5.62 -3.62 -5.35
N VAL A 224 -6.20 -4.78 -5.02
CA VAL A 224 -7.64 -4.93 -4.74
C VAL A 224 -8.08 -4.04 -3.58
N SER A 225 -7.32 -4.03 -2.48
CA SER A 225 -7.61 -3.16 -1.33
C SER A 225 -7.49 -1.68 -1.67
N SER A 226 -6.48 -1.29 -2.47
CA SER A 226 -6.33 0.09 -2.95
C SER A 226 -7.51 0.53 -3.82
N ILE A 227 -7.95 -0.33 -4.74
CA ILE A 227 -9.13 -0.09 -5.60
C ILE A 227 -10.39 0.09 -4.75
N ALA A 228 -10.61 -0.80 -3.78
CA ALA A 228 -11.77 -0.73 -2.90
C ALA A 228 -11.84 0.59 -2.12
N LEU A 229 -10.70 1.02 -1.53
CA LEU A 229 -10.61 2.31 -0.83
C LEU A 229 -10.86 3.51 -1.75
N ILE A 230 -10.32 3.49 -2.97
CA ILE A 230 -10.56 4.54 -3.98
C ILE A 230 -12.05 4.64 -4.33
N LYS A 231 -12.76 3.50 -4.36
CA LYS A 231 -14.21 3.41 -4.59
C LYS A 231 -15.05 3.71 -3.33
N GLY A 232 -14.44 4.12 -2.23
CA GLY A 232 -15.12 4.41 -0.97
C GLY A 232 -15.69 3.17 -0.26
N LYS A 233 -15.20 1.97 -0.60
CA LYS A 233 -15.61 0.72 0.05
C LYS A 233 -14.74 0.47 1.27
N LYS A 234 -15.36 0.06 2.38
CA LYS A 234 -14.62 -0.45 3.53
C LYS A 234 -14.05 -1.83 3.16
N VAL A 235 -12.75 -1.99 3.39
CA VAL A 235 -12.06 -3.28 3.17
C VAL A 235 -12.02 -4.00 4.50
N SER A 236 -12.65 -5.16 4.59
CA SER A 236 -12.48 -6.06 5.72
C SER A 236 -11.29 -7.00 5.48
N ALA A 237 -10.55 -7.32 6.53
CA ALA A 237 -9.35 -8.17 6.48
C ALA A 237 -9.58 -9.61 5.97
N GLY A 238 -10.81 -9.97 5.67
CA GLY A 238 -11.22 -11.28 5.16
C GLY A 238 -11.42 -11.36 3.65
N ASP A 239 -11.34 -10.25 2.94
CA ASP A 239 -11.48 -10.24 1.47
C ASP A 239 -10.16 -10.71 0.84
N LYS A 240 -9.99 -12.06 0.81
CA LYS A 240 -8.86 -12.76 0.15
C LYS A 240 -9.04 -12.83 -1.35
#